data_dafd5c4c6e75352d5955696d0d1d174f
#
_entry.id   dafd5c4c6e75352d5955696d0d1d174f
#
_cell.length_a   1.000
_cell.length_b   1.000
_cell.length_c   1.000
_cell.angle_alpha   90.00
_cell.angle_beta   90.00
_cell.angle_gamma   90.00
#
_symmetry.space_group_name_H-M   'P 1'
#
loop_
_entity.id
_entity.type
_entity.pdbx_description
1 polymer ?
#
loop_
_entity_poly.entity_id
_entity_poly.type
_entity_poly.pdbx_seq_one_letter_code
_entity_poly.pdbx_strand_id
1 'polypeptide(L)'
;MLAIVLAGCAGTASSDDGSGGDAGGSGGRSGSGGTVGTGGNPVSGSGGAAIATGGSASGGTAAATGGSGVMGAGGVVGTGGRSGSGGAASGGNGSGGRVSASGGAAGATSSGGATAAGGAKGTGGVSASGGATAGATGSAGTSGGAGPCDIYQSAGTPCVAAHSTVRALYAAYSGPLYQVRRSDSTTKDIPALGPGGFADVSVQTSFCSGSKCTISILYDQTSNHNNLVKSPVAHWLTNGGTEADASAGQIMVSGHVVHGIYVTGYSSNVAYRNNATKGVAKGDQAESMYMVVDGKRYSDQCCFDYGNAETTGNDEGNGTMEAVYFGNDITWGGKGQGNGPWVAADLENGVFKCDKGGWQSQSLSVPSAKSITASFAVAVLKGPSGNHYTLKGGDAQSGVLTTMWDGVRPSSGYSPKKLQGAIILGTGGDGSNGGTGTFFEGAMTMGNPSDATDDLIHANIVAAGYGH
;
A
#
# COMPACT_ATOMS: atom_id res chain seq x y z
N MET A 1 30.52 -22.17 -21.39
CA MET A 1 30.45 -21.61 -20.02
C MET A 1 30.33 -20.10 -20.15
N LEU A 2 29.14 -19.59 -20.01
CA LEU A 2 28.85 -18.15 -20.07
C LEU A 2 28.84 -17.66 -18.64
N ALA A 3 29.79 -16.87 -18.23
CA ALA A 3 29.83 -16.26 -16.92
C ALA A 3 28.80 -15.13 -16.87
N ILE A 4 27.69 -15.34 -16.18
CA ILE A 4 26.71 -14.29 -15.87
C ILE A 4 27.28 -13.51 -14.70
N VAL A 5 27.77 -12.31 -14.97
CA VAL A 5 28.11 -11.33 -13.93
C VAL A 5 26.80 -10.77 -13.40
N LEU A 6 26.38 -11.22 -12.23
CA LEU A 6 25.26 -10.65 -11.48
C LEU A 6 25.72 -9.30 -10.90
N ALA A 7 25.37 -8.22 -11.59
CA ALA A 7 25.47 -6.89 -11.01
C ALA A 7 24.32 -6.71 -10.01
N GLY A 8 24.63 -6.54 -8.73
CA GLY A 8 23.66 -6.22 -7.70
C GLY A 8 23.01 -4.85 -7.95
N CYS A 9 21.77 -4.67 -7.53
CA CYS A 9 21.09 -3.38 -7.54
C CYS A 9 21.77 -2.44 -6.54
N ALA A 10 22.39 -1.37 -7.02
CA ALA A 10 22.91 -0.29 -6.19
C ALA A 10 21.99 0.91 -6.34
N GLY A 11 21.38 1.34 -5.24
CA GLY A 11 20.62 2.59 -5.21
C GLY A 11 21.57 3.78 -5.43
N THR A 12 21.27 4.66 -6.37
CA THR A 12 21.98 5.91 -6.53
C THR A 12 21.47 6.91 -5.49
N ALA A 13 22.23 7.11 -4.42
CA ALA A 13 22.05 8.28 -3.57
C ALA A 13 22.59 9.49 -4.35
N SER A 14 21.73 10.43 -4.71
CA SER A 14 22.14 11.75 -5.19
C SER A 14 22.69 12.53 -4.00
N SER A 15 24.01 12.65 -3.90
CA SER A 15 24.66 13.62 -3.04
C SER A 15 24.93 14.87 -3.87
N ASP A 16 24.16 15.91 -3.62
CA ASP A 16 24.55 17.29 -3.92
C ASP A 16 25.59 17.70 -2.89
N ASP A 17 26.85 17.76 -3.29
CA ASP A 17 27.87 18.54 -2.59
C ASP A 17 28.74 19.27 -3.57
N GLY A 18 28.73 20.59 -3.43
CA GLY A 18 29.50 21.55 -4.18
C GLY A 18 30.94 21.67 -3.72
N SER A 19 31.77 21.78 -4.71
CA SER A 19 33.00 22.54 -4.83
C SER A 19 34.13 22.45 -3.78
N GLY A 20 35.31 22.14 -4.28
CA GLY A 20 36.51 22.87 -3.92
C GLY A 20 37.77 22.10 -3.65
N GLY A 21 38.72 22.09 -4.60
CA GLY A 21 40.12 22.35 -4.27
C GLY A 21 41.12 21.20 -4.17
N ASP A 22 41.86 21.00 -5.27
CA ASP A 22 43.28 20.82 -5.42
C ASP A 22 44.18 19.85 -4.62
N ALA A 23 44.96 19.16 -5.45
CA ALA A 23 46.40 18.89 -5.35
C ALA A 23 46.93 17.62 -4.67
N GLY A 24 47.44 16.72 -5.48
CA GLY A 24 48.86 16.29 -5.49
C GLY A 24 49.25 15.13 -4.60
N GLY A 25 49.82 14.10 -5.23
CA GLY A 25 50.73 13.23 -4.52
C GLY A 25 50.81 11.79 -5.03
N SER A 26 51.77 11.58 -5.85
CA SER A 26 52.26 10.34 -6.46
C SER A 26 52.84 9.31 -5.48
N GLY A 27 52.80 8.06 -5.89
CA GLY A 27 53.89 7.11 -5.60
C GLY A 27 53.50 5.85 -4.82
N GLY A 28 53.54 4.71 -5.45
CA GLY A 28 54.62 3.78 -5.24
C GLY A 28 54.19 2.33 -4.96
N ARG A 29 54.24 1.47 -5.93
CA ARG A 29 54.80 0.11 -6.06
C ARG A 29 54.72 -0.94 -4.93
N SER A 30 54.17 -2.08 -5.36
CA SER A 30 54.77 -3.42 -5.42
C SER A 30 54.99 -4.22 -4.10
N GLY A 31 54.45 -5.41 -4.08
CA GLY A 31 54.89 -6.51 -3.22
C GLY A 31 54.20 -7.82 -3.58
N SER A 32 54.93 -8.66 -4.30
CA SER A 32 54.63 -10.01 -4.75
C SER A 32 54.98 -11.09 -3.71
N GLY A 33 54.37 -12.26 -3.86
CA GLY A 33 54.89 -13.55 -3.39
C GLY A 33 54.07 -14.14 -2.24
N GLY A 34 53.65 -15.36 -2.24
CA GLY A 34 54.03 -16.58 -2.84
C GLY A 34 53.40 -17.75 -2.10
N THR A 35 53.04 -18.75 -2.82
CA THR A 35 53.17 -20.22 -2.73
C THR A 35 52.39 -21.02 -1.68
N VAL A 36 51.54 -21.87 -2.21
CA VAL A 36 51.42 -23.34 -2.23
C VAL A 36 51.39 -24.09 -0.88
N GLY A 37 50.31 -24.83 -0.72
CA GLY A 37 50.18 -25.95 0.22
C GLY A 37 49.11 -26.94 -0.26
N THR A 38 49.56 -28.04 -0.75
CA THR A 38 48.86 -29.22 -1.25
C THR A 38 48.35 -30.14 -0.16
N GLY A 39 47.25 -30.82 -0.41
CA GLY A 39 47.14 -32.25 -0.05
C GLY A 39 45.95 -32.66 0.80
N GLY A 40 45.15 -33.57 0.28
CA GLY A 40 44.56 -34.65 1.03
C GLY A 40 43.08 -34.90 0.88
N ASN A 41 42.65 -35.61 -0.16
CA ASN A 41 41.55 -36.57 -0.16
C ASN A 41 42.07 -37.94 0.21
N PRO A 42 41.28 -39.03 0.37
CA PRO A 42 39.82 -39.28 0.50
C PRO A 42 39.47 -40.28 1.61
N VAL A 43 38.25 -40.80 1.73
CA VAL A 43 37.76 -42.21 1.73
C VAL A 43 36.34 -42.31 2.29
N SER A 44 35.41 -42.66 1.48
CA SER A 44 34.52 -43.83 1.37
C SER A 44 33.98 -44.46 2.67
N GLY A 45 32.69 -44.64 2.68
CA GLY A 45 31.98 -45.52 3.60
C GLY A 45 30.53 -45.67 3.21
N SER A 46 30.28 -46.71 2.48
CA SER A 46 29.11 -47.35 1.97
C SER A 46 28.22 -48.01 3.06
N GLY A 47 26.91 -48.08 2.79
CA GLY A 47 26.22 -49.35 2.96
C GLY A 47 25.05 -49.43 3.93
N GLY A 48 23.96 -49.96 3.44
CA GLY A 48 22.95 -50.73 4.16
C GLY A 48 21.55 -50.12 4.09
N ALA A 49 20.74 -50.44 3.12
CA ALA A 49 19.92 -51.62 2.89
C ALA A 49 18.64 -51.67 3.78
N ALA A 50 17.56 -51.64 3.03
CA ALA A 50 16.16 -51.92 3.30
C ALA A 50 15.83 -53.10 4.21
N ILE A 51 14.63 -53.05 4.83
CA ILE A 51 13.68 -54.18 4.83
C ILE A 51 12.26 -53.66 5.01
N ALA A 52 11.37 -54.09 4.12
CA ALA A 52 9.92 -54.00 4.17
C ALA A 52 9.34 -55.27 4.80
N THR A 53 8.26 -55.14 5.53
CA THR A 53 7.20 -56.16 5.75
C THR A 53 6.00 -55.40 6.31
N GLY A 54 4.78 -55.44 5.82
CA GLY A 54 3.96 -56.52 5.28
C GLY A 54 2.84 -56.88 6.28
N GLY A 55 1.58 -56.75 5.89
CA GLY A 55 0.43 -57.23 6.63
C GLY A 55 -0.82 -56.41 6.36
N SER A 56 -1.65 -56.72 5.39
CA SER A 56 -2.85 -57.55 5.29
C SER A 56 -4.01 -57.04 6.15
N ALA A 57 -5.04 -56.46 5.59
CA ALA A 57 -6.26 -56.93 4.93
C ALA A 57 -7.25 -57.70 5.82
N SER A 58 -8.44 -57.15 5.98
CA SER A 58 -9.77 -57.79 6.03
C SER A 58 -10.78 -56.64 6.09
N GLY A 59 -11.75 -56.47 5.23
CA GLY A 59 -12.70 -57.45 4.68
C GLY A 59 -14.03 -57.26 5.42
N GLY A 60 -14.98 -56.59 4.77
CA GLY A 60 -16.33 -56.43 5.29
C GLY A 60 -17.26 -55.95 4.18
N THR A 61 -17.93 -56.90 3.59
CA THR A 61 -18.89 -56.82 2.47
C THR A 61 -20.31 -56.47 2.91
N ALA A 62 -21.05 -55.95 1.90
CA ALA A 62 -22.50 -56.08 1.65
C ALA A 62 -23.39 -54.99 2.25
N ALA A 63 -24.45 -54.49 1.61
CA ALA A 63 -25.20 -54.98 0.45
C ALA A 63 -26.03 -53.81 -0.11
N ALA A 64 -26.33 -53.95 -1.39
CA ALA A 64 -27.22 -53.13 -2.18
C ALA A 64 -28.70 -53.52 -1.97
N THR A 65 -29.59 -52.55 -2.09
CA THR A 65 -30.95 -52.67 -2.65
C THR A 65 -31.33 -51.27 -3.07
N GLY A 66 -31.64 -50.90 -4.30
CA GLY A 66 -32.55 -51.47 -5.26
C GLY A 66 -33.84 -50.62 -5.19
N GLY A 67 -34.02 -49.66 -6.13
CA GLY A 67 -35.26 -48.93 -6.26
C GLY A 67 -35.29 -48.13 -7.56
N SER A 68 -35.78 -48.81 -8.62
CA SER A 68 -36.05 -48.24 -9.95
C SER A 68 -37.35 -47.43 -9.96
N GLY A 69 -37.42 -46.42 -10.83
CA GLY A 69 -38.67 -45.71 -11.17
C GLY A 69 -38.37 -44.57 -12.08
N VAL A 70 -38.29 -44.82 -13.33
CA VAL A 70 -39.19 -44.69 -14.46
C VAL A 70 -39.56 -43.27 -14.87
N MET A 71 -39.01 -42.87 -16.01
CA MET A 71 -39.52 -42.19 -17.20
C MET A 71 -40.67 -41.15 -17.06
N GLY A 72 -40.42 -39.97 -17.62
CA GLY A 72 -41.43 -39.02 -18.08
C GLY A 72 -40.83 -38.09 -19.13
N ALA A 73 -41.00 -38.48 -20.39
CA ALA A 73 -40.66 -37.66 -21.56
C ALA A 73 -41.86 -36.80 -21.98
N GLY A 74 -41.54 -35.63 -22.54
CA GLY A 74 -42.47 -34.80 -23.29
C GLY A 74 -42.03 -33.36 -23.22
N GLY A 75 -41.36 -32.71 -24.12
CA GLY A 75 -41.60 -32.52 -25.52
C GLY A 75 -42.61 -31.44 -25.75
N VAL A 76 -42.21 -30.25 -26.21
CA VAL A 76 -42.74 -29.62 -27.43
C VAL A 76 -42.08 -28.26 -27.69
N VAL A 77 -41.62 -28.13 -28.89
CA VAL A 77 -41.12 -27.05 -29.68
C VAL A 77 -42.18 -25.94 -29.85
N GLY A 78 -41.73 -24.65 -29.80
CA GLY A 78 -42.49 -23.49 -30.23
C GLY A 78 -41.60 -22.52 -30.94
N THR A 79 -41.60 -22.60 -32.27
CA THR A 79 -40.96 -21.71 -33.21
C THR A 79 -41.89 -20.52 -33.59
N GLY A 80 -41.29 -19.39 -33.85
CA GLY A 80 -41.93 -18.31 -34.69
C GLY A 80 -42.17 -17.04 -33.90
N GLY A 81 -41.86 -15.84 -34.37
CA GLY A 81 -41.47 -15.38 -35.65
C GLY A 81 -41.42 -13.86 -35.65
N ARG A 82 -40.49 -13.37 -36.39
CA ARG A 82 -40.52 -12.16 -37.26
C ARG A 82 -40.99 -10.78 -36.74
N SER A 83 -40.06 -9.86 -36.83
CA SER A 83 -40.03 -8.68 -37.72
C SER A 83 -41.12 -7.64 -37.60
N GLY A 84 -40.73 -6.43 -37.27
CA GLY A 84 -41.44 -5.21 -37.49
C GLY A 84 -40.46 -4.07 -37.70
N SER A 85 -40.29 -3.75 -38.95
CA SER A 85 -39.52 -2.63 -39.48
C SER A 85 -40.35 -1.34 -39.48
N GLY A 86 -39.69 -0.18 -39.30
CA GLY A 86 -40.03 1.00 -40.08
C GLY A 86 -40.66 2.14 -39.30
N GLY A 87 -40.06 3.30 -39.41
CA GLY A 87 -40.70 4.59 -39.13
C GLY A 87 -39.69 5.72 -38.97
N ALA A 88 -39.16 6.20 -40.07
CA ALA A 88 -38.52 7.50 -40.16
C ALA A 88 -39.57 8.59 -40.38
N ALA A 89 -39.45 9.73 -39.70
CA ALA A 89 -39.97 11.03 -40.11
C ALA A 89 -39.18 12.07 -39.31
N SER A 90 -38.27 12.79 -39.85
CA SER A 90 -38.24 14.04 -40.60
C SER A 90 -38.92 15.22 -39.90
N GLY A 91 -38.10 16.21 -39.58
CA GLY A 91 -38.32 17.59 -39.92
C GLY A 91 -38.84 18.51 -38.82
N GLY A 92 -38.09 19.53 -38.54
CA GLY A 92 -38.56 20.69 -37.80
C GLY A 92 -37.45 21.69 -37.52
N ASN A 93 -37.07 22.47 -38.50
CA ASN A 93 -36.33 23.73 -38.37
C ASN A 93 -37.16 24.75 -37.60
N GLY A 94 -36.52 25.42 -36.64
CA GLY A 94 -37.07 26.60 -36.00
C GLY A 94 -35.93 27.53 -35.59
N SER A 95 -35.68 28.47 -36.49
CA SER A 95 -34.74 29.59 -36.31
C SER A 95 -35.31 30.68 -35.43
N GLY A 96 -34.45 31.39 -34.72
CA GLY A 96 -34.61 32.80 -34.49
C GLY A 96 -34.73 33.27 -33.05
N GLY A 97 -33.84 34.13 -32.67
CA GLY A 97 -34.01 35.01 -31.55
C GLY A 97 -32.71 35.49 -30.86
N ARG A 98 -31.93 36.28 -31.56
CA ARG A 98 -30.98 37.22 -30.91
C ARG A 98 -31.76 38.38 -30.30
N VAL A 99 -31.49 38.69 -29.05
CA VAL A 99 -31.65 40.04 -28.54
C VAL A 99 -30.45 40.44 -27.71
N SER A 100 -29.73 41.40 -28.26
CA SER A 100 -28.76 42.22 -27.59
C SER A 100 -29.50 43.30 -26.80
N ALA A 101 -29.07 43.59 -25.60
CA ALA A 101 -29.30 44.87 -24.96
C ALA A 101 -28.09 45.29 -24.18
N SER A 102 -27.56 46.35 -24.66
CA SER A 102 -26.48 47.18 -24.16
C SER A 102 -26.95 48.09 -23.02
N GLY A 103 -26.00 48.48 -22.19
CA GLY A 103 -26.05 49.83 -21.63
C GLY A 103 -26.00 49.91 -20.12
N GLY A 104 -25.01 50.63 -19.67
CA GLY A 104 -25.09 51.55 -18.58
C GLY A 104 -23.85 51.66 -17.70
N ALA A 105 -22.92 52.54 -18.07
CA ALA A 105 -21.85 53.02 -17.25
C ALA A 105 -22.29 54.20 -16.37
N ALA A 106 -21.79 54.29 -15.15
CA ALA A 106 -21.50 55.52 -14.39
C ALA A 106 -20.84 55.07 -13.08
N GLY A 107 -19.66 55.42 -12.67
CA GLY A 107 -18.95 56.68 -12.70
C GLY A 107 -19.12 57.36 -11.36
N ALA A 108 -18.13 57.27 -10.45
CA ALA A 108 -17.84 58.38 -9.54
C ALA A 108 -16.48 58.16 -8.88
N THR A 109 -15.61 59.07 -9.16
CA THR A 109 -14.33 59.37 -8.55
C THR A 109 -14.52 60.09 -7.23
N SER A 110 -13.64 59.85 -6.24
CA SER A 110 -13.18 60.93 -5.39
C SER A 110 -11.79 60.65 -4.83
N SER A 111 -10.96 61.57 -5.11
CA SER A 111 -9.61 61.82 -4.73
C SER A 111 -9.50 62.35 -3.29
N GLY A 112 -8.36 62.09 -2.64
CA GLY A 112 -7.99 62.75 -1.41
C GLY A 112 -6.66 62.23 -0.90
N GLY A 113 -5.61 62.92 -1.28
CA GLY A 113 -4.26 62.70 -0.83
C GLY A 113 -3.93 63.52 0.42
N ALA A 114 -2.92 63.10 1.14
CA ALA A 114 -2.07 63.93 1.94
C ALA A 114 -0.73 63.25 2.22
N THR A 115 0.32 63.90 1.82
CA THR A 115 1.72 63.69 2.11
C THR A 115 2.08 64.16 3.51
N ALA A 116 2.96 63.41 4.21
CA ALA A 116 3.88 64.02 5.17
C ALA A 116 5.15 63.15 5.28
N ALA A 117 6.25 63.81 5.00
CA ALA A 117 7.64 63.35 5.14
C ALA A 117 8.13 63.55 6.57
N GLY A 118 9.07 62.73 7.02
CA GLY A 118 9.82 62.96 8.26
C GLY A 118 10.79 61.82 8.50
N GLY A 119 12.06 62.05 8.13
CA GLY A 119 13.13 61.09 8.34
C GLY A 119 13.78 61.20 9.72
N ALA A 120 14.39 60.12 10.17
CA ALA A 120 15.54 60.15 11.08
C ALA A 120 16.34 58.85 10.97
N LYS A 121 17.63 59.03 10.76
CA LYS A 121 18.67 58.00 10.79
C LYS A 121 18.88 57.49 12.23
N GLY A 122 19.05 56.19 12.39
CA GLY A 122 19.58 55.56 13.61
C GLY A 122 20.39 54.35 13.27
N THR A 123 21.70 54.49 13.32
CA THR A 123 22.68 53.38 13.25
C THR A 123 22.77 52.66 14.58
N GLY A 124 22.76 51.33 14.55
CA GLY A 124 23.02 50.52 15.74
C GLY A 124 22.88 49.07 15.45
N GLY A 125 23.97 48.42 15.03
CA GLY A 125 24.03 46.95 14.89
C GLY A 125 24.22 46.29 16.25
N VAL A 126 23.51 45.22 16.49
CA VAL A 126 23.87 44.14 17.42
C VAL A 126 23.41 42.81 16.85
N SER A 127 24.40 42.00 16.56
CA SER A 127 24.20 40.59 16.28
C SER A 127 23.74 39.89 17.55
N ALA A 128 22.62 39.22 17.52
CA ALA A 128 22.23 38.28 18.54
C ALA A 128 21.90 36.95 17.85
N SER A 129 22.87 36.03 17.92
CA SER A 129 22.67 34.62 17.70
C SER A 129 21.83 34.10 18.87
N GLY A 130 20.55 33.79 18.60
CA GLY A 130 19.68 33.15 19.54
C GLY A 130 19.25 31.80 18.97
N GLY A 131 19.90 30.73 19.42
CA GLY A 131 19.47 29.40 19.19
C GLY A 131 18.10 29.15 19.84
N ALA A 132 17.10 28.88 19.04
CA ALA A 132 15.81 28.44 19.51
C ALA A 132 15.90 26.91 19.77
N THR A 133 16.16 26.55 21.02
CA THR A 133 15.83 25.24 21.54
C THR A 133 14.32 25.17 21.68
N ALA A 134 13.66 24.51 20.73
CA ALA A 134 12.28 24.12 20.88
C ALA A 134 12.19 22.97 21.90
N GLY A 135 11.95 23.30 23.14
CA GLY A 135 11.51 22.38 24.15
C GLY A 135 10.06 22.05 23.90
N ALA A 136 9.80 20.92 23.28
CA ALA A 136 8.46 20.36 23.19
C ALA A 136 8.15 19.68 24.53
N THR A 137 7.50 20.41 25.44
CA THR A 137 6.79 19.79 26.56
C THR A 137 5.52 19.17 25.99
N GLY A 138 5.52 17.85 25.89
CA GLY A 138 4.37 17.07 25.46
C GLY A 138 3.20 17.27 26.41
N SER A 139 2.15 17.92 25.91
CA SER A 139 0.83 17.88 26.51
C SER A 139 0.11 16.71 25.89
N ALA A 140 -0.13 15.66 26.69
CA ALA A 140 -0.97 14.54 26.30
C ALA A 140 -2.41 15.03 26.15
N GLY A 141 -2.98 14.85 24.95
CA GLY A 141 -4.39 14.89 24.70
C GLY A 141 -4.94 16.20 24.15
N THR A 142 -4.73 16.42 22.88
CA THR A 142 -5.73 16.93 21.91
C THR A 142 -5.07 16.86 20.52
N SER A 143 -5.57 16.00 19.65
CA SER A 143 -5.18 15.88 18.26
C SER A 143 -5.67 17.10 17.46
N GLY A 144 -5.06 18.26 17.68
CA GLY A 144 -5.31 19.47 16.90
C GLY A 144 -4.32 19.71 15.76
N GLY A 145 -3.43 18.74 15.48
CA GLY A 145 -2.46 18.80 14.41
C GLY A 145 -3.02 18.23 13.09
N ALA A 146 -2.45 18.67 11.96
CA ALA A 146 -2.79 18.11 10.64
C ALA A 146 -2.63 16.59 10.63
N GLY A 147 -3.59 15.88 10.09
CA GLY A 147 -3.47 14.45 9.81
C GLY A 147 -2.64 14.20 8.54
N PRO A 148 -2.27 12.93 8.25
CA PRO A 148 -1.52 12.60 7.04
C PRO A 148 -2.14 13.16 5.75
N CYS A 149 -3.45 13.03 5.60
CA CYS A 149 -4.13 13.51 4.40
C CYS A 149 -4.27 15.03 4.32
N ASP A 150 -4.25 15.75 5.46
CA ASP A 150 -4.14 17.22 5.46
C ASP A 150 -2.76 17.64 4.96
N ILE A 151 -1.71 16.92 5.34
CA ILE A 151 -0.33 17.17 4.88
C ILE A 151 -0.23 16.95 3.38
N TYR A 152 -0.71 15.83 2.86
CA TYR A 152 -0.74 15.56 1.43
C TYR A 152 -1.57 16.59 0.66
N GLN A 153 -2.73 16.99 1.18
CA GLN A 153 -3.58 18.02 0.60
C GLN A 153 -2.81 19.37 0.49
N SER A 154 -2.11 19.76 1.55
CA SER A 154 -1.32 21.00 1.59
C SER A 154 -0.12 20.95 0.64
N ALA A 155 0.41 19.77 0.36
CA ALA A 155 1.49 19.53 -0.60
C ALA A 155 1.01 19.42 -2.07
N GLY A 156 -0.28 19.56 -2.34
CA GLY A 156 -0.84 19.46 -3.70
C GLY A 156 -0.97 18.03 -4.24
N THR A 157 -0.82 17.03 -3.38
CA THR A 157 -0.98 15.59 -3.72
C THR A 157 -2.07 14.98 -2.83
N PRO A 158 -3.35 15.35 -3.01
CA PRO A 158 -4.41 14.98 -2.09
C PRO A 158 -4.62 13.46 -2.01
N CYS A 159 -5.04 12.98 -0.83
CA CYS A 159 -5.48 11.59 -0.67
C CYS A 159 -6.71 11.30 -1.55
N VAL A 160 -6.67 10.19 -2.25
CA VAL A 160 -7.81 9.63 -3.00
C VAL A 160 -8.43 8.44 -2.29
N ALA A 161 -7.71 7.85 -1.35
CA ALA A 161 -8.19 6.88 -0.38
C ALA A 161 -7.40 7.03 0.93
N ALA A 162 -8.09 6.85 2.06
CA ALA A 162 -7.52 6.99 3.39
C ALA A 162 -8.19 5.98 4.34
N HIS A 163 -7.49 4.90 4.66
CA HIS A 163 -7.99 3.75 5.41
C HIS A 163 -7.24 3.61 6.74
N SER A 164 -7.97 3.46 7.83
CA SER A 164 -7.36 3.23 9.15
C SER A 164 -8.35 2.57 10.09
N THR A 165 -7.87 1.61 10.88
CA THR A 165 -8.60 1.06 12.03
C THR A 165 -8.16 1.70 13.34
N VAL A 166 -7.20 2.63 13.29
CA VAL A 166 -6.51 3.18 14.46
C VAL A 166 -6.95 4.60 14.75
N ARG A 167 -6.95 5.48 13.74
CA ARG A 167 -7.19 6.92 13.91
C ARG A 167 -7.77 7.58 12.67
N ALA A 168 -8.28 8.78 12.82
CA ALA A 168 -8.59 9.65 11.71
C ALA A 168 -7.30 10.12 11.01
N LEU A 169 -7.30 10.13 9.67
CA LEU A 169 -6.18 10.58 8.82
C LEU A 169 -6.34 12.03 8.33
N TYR A 170 -7.44 12.68 8.68
CA TYR A 170 -7.68 14.11 8.57
C TYR A 170 -8.00 14.67 9.94
N ALA A 171 -7.48 15.86 10.26
CA ALA A 171 -7.75 16.52 11.54
C ALA A 171 -9.24 16.80 11.78
N ALA A 172 -10.00 17.08 10.74
CA ALA A 172 -11.44 17.36 10.82
C ALA A 172 -12.33 16.12 10.73
N TYR A 173 -11.78 14.93 10.44
CA TYR A 173 -12.60 13.73 10.26
C TYR A 173 -13.11 13.19 11.61
N SER A 174 -14.42 12.98 11.70
CA SER A 174 -15.11 12.43 12.87
C SER A 174 -16.07 11.28 12.51
N GLY A 175 -16.00 10.81 11.27
CA GLY A 175 -16.82 9.72 10.77
C GLY A 175 -16.36 8.34 11.27
N PRO A 176 -17.02 7.27 10.79
CA PRO A 176 -16.64 5.90 11.12
C PRO A 176 -15.32 5.54 10.46
N LEU A 177 -14.44 4.88 11.21
CA LEU A 177 -13.17 4.36 10.70
C LEU A 177 -13.36 2.99 10.06
N TYR A 178 -14.14 2.13 10.70
CA TYR A 178 -14.48 0.79 10.22
C TYR A 178 -15.83 0.33 10.77
N GLN A 179 -16.36 -0.74 10.19
CA GLN A 179 -17.57 -1.40 10.64
C GLN A 179 -17.25 -2.81 11.13
N VAL A 180 -17.85 -3.20 12.24
CA VAL A 180 -17.79 -4.58 12.72
C VAL A 180 -19.12 -5.29 12.48
N ARG A 181 -19.03 -6.61 12.26
CA ARG A 181 -20.17 -7.52 12.06
C ARG A 181 -20.12 -8.64 13.07
N ARG A 182 -21.20 -8.85 13.80
CA ARG A 182 -21.38 -9.97 14.73
C ARG A 182 -21.71 -11.26 13.97
N SER A 183 -21.57 -12.39 14.66
CA SER A 183 -21.96 -13.72 14.13
C SER A 183 -23.45 -13.84 13.79
N ASP A 184 -24.32 -12.99 14.34
CA ASP A 184 -25.74 -12.88 14.00
C ASP A 184 -26.02 -11.96 12.79
N SER A 185 -24.97 -11.49 12.09
CA SER A 185 -24.98 -10.59 10.96
C SER A 185 -25.37 -9.14 11.27
N THR A 186 -25.60 -8.76 12.51
CA THR A 186 -25.78 -7.35 12.87
C THR A 186 -24.46 -6.60 12.76
N THR A 187 -24.51 -5.31 12.44
CA THR A 187 -23.33 -4.48 12.21
C THR A 187 -23.31 -3.24 13.09
N LYS A 188 -22.11 -2.72 13.34
CA LYS A 188 -21.90 -1.50 14.11
C LYS A 188 -20.70 -0.74 13.54
N ASP A 189 -20.89 0.55 13.26
CA ASP A 189 -19.80 1.44 12.88
C ASP A 189 -18.99 1.84 14.12
N ILE A 190 -17.68 1.85 13.96
CA ILE A 190 -16.73 2.27 14.98
C ILE A 190 -16.20 3.65 14.58
N PRO A 191 -16.66 4.71 15.28
CA PRO A 191 -16.26 6.08 14.95
C PRO A 191 -14.88 6.42 15.52
N ALA A 192 -14.37 7.58 15.13
CA ALA A 192 -13.32 8.24 15.90
C ALA A 192 -13.89 8.82 17.22
N LEU A 193 -13.08 8.87 18.27
CA LEU A 193 -13.41 9.50 19.57
C LEU A 193 -13.79 10.99 19.46
N GLY A 194 -13.41 11.62 18.35
CA GLY A 194 -13.69 13.01 18.01
C GLY A 194 -12.95 13.36 16.70
N PRO A 195 -13.05 14.61 16.23
CA PRO A 195 -12.33 15.04 15.03
C PRO A 195 -10.83 14.79 15.17
N GLY A 196 -10.23 14.11 14.18
CA GLY A 196 -8.81 13.73 14.18
C GLY A 196 -8.42 12.67 15.22
N GLY A 197 -9.38 12.09 15.93
CA GLY A 197 -9.14 11.19 17.07
C GLY A 197 -8.86 9.74 16.70
N PHE A 198 -8.57 8.95 17.73
CA PHE A 198 -8.39 7.50 17.65
C PHE A 198 -9.74 6.78 17.57
N ALA A 199 -9.73 5.51 17.18
CA ALA A 199 -10.93 4.66 17.14
C ALA A 199 -11.58 4.53 18.52
N ASP A 200 -12.88 4.68 18.58
CA ASP A 200 -13.66 4.41 19.82
C ASP A 200 -13.90 2.90 19.94
N VAL A 201 -12.88 2.19 20.40
CA VAL A 201 -12.95 0.73 20.60
C VAL A 201 -13.92 0.34 21.72
N SER A 202 -14.35 1.28 22.58
CA SER A 202 -15.38 1.00 23.59
C SER A 202 -16.72 0.62 22.95
N VAL A 203 -17.06 1.23 21.81
CA VAL A 203 -18.23 0.89 20.99
C VAL A 203 -18.11 -0.53 20.46
N GLN A 204 -16.94 -0.92 19.92
CA GLN A 204 -16.69 -2.29 19.46
C GLN A 204 -16.79 -3.30 20.61
N THR A 205 -16.11 -3.04 21.72
CA THR A 205 -16.08 -3.93 22.89
C THR A 205 -17.48 -4.19 23.42
N SER A 206 -18.29 -3.12 23.55
CA SER A 206 -19.67 -3.23 24.01
C SER A 206 -20.54 -4.00 23.02
N PHE A 207 -20.44 -3.68 21.73
CA PHE A 207 -21.24 -4.33 20.69
C PHE A 207 -20.88 -5.80 20.49
N CYS A 208 -19.59 -6.15 20.53
CA CYS A 208 -19.09 -7.50 20.32
C CYS A 208 -19.12 -8.38 21.59
N SER A 209 -19.56 -7.84 22.73
CA SER A 209 -19.66 -8.61 23.98
C SER A 209 -20.52 -9.87 23.79
N GLY A 210 -19.97 -11.03 24.17
CA GLY A 210 -20.64 -12.33 24.03
C GLY A 210 -20.78 -12.86 22.60
N SER A 211 -20.12 -12.23 21.61
CA SER A 211 -20.15 -12.66 20.22
C SER A 211 -18.77 -12.49 19.57
N LYS A 212 -18.47 -13.30 18.55
CA LYS A 212 -17.35 -13.00 17.64
C LYS A 212 -17.78 -11.88 16.68
N CYS A 213 -16.85 -10.96 16.44
CA CYS A 213 -17.01 -9.93 15.44
C CYS A 213 -15.89 -10.01 14.39
N THR A 214 -16.23 -9.63 13.18
CA THR A 214 -15.29 -9.42 12.08
C THR A 214 -15.36 -7.97 11.61
N ILE A 215 -14.33 -7.48 10.92
CA ILE A 215 -14.34 -6.14 10.31
C ILE A 215 -14.96 -6.27 8.92
N SER A 216 -16.17 -5.76 8.73
CA SER A 216 -16.93 -5.91 7.48
C SER A 216 -16.65 -4.80 6.47
N ILE A 217 -16.32 -3.61 6.92
CA ILE A 217 -15.98 -2.45 6.08
C ILE A 217 -14.80 -1.73 6.72
N LEU A 218 -13.80 -1.38 5.93
CA LEU A 218 -12.80 -0.37 6.26
C LEU A 218 -13.16 0.89 5.48
N TYR A 219 -13.59 1.94 6.20
CA TYR A 219 -14.08 3.16 5.56
C TYR A 219 -12.95 3.99 4.98
N ASP A 220 -13.15 4.50 3.79
CA ASP A 220 -12.34 5.56 3.21
C ASP A 220 -12.78 6.90 3.81
N GLN A 221 -11.85 7.59 4.42
CA GLN A 221 -12.08 8.86 5.09
C GLN A 221 -12.10 10.05 4.12
N THR A 222 -11.84 9.82 2.82
CA THR A 222 -11.96 10.85 1.78
C THR A 222 -13.41 11.01 1.30
N SER A 223 -13.68 12.08 0.60
CA SER A 223 -14.98 12.29 -0.06
C SER A 223 -15.28 11.32 -1.22
N ASN A 224 -14.29 10.53 -1.64
CA ASN A 224 -14.46 9.53 -2.70
C ASN A 224 -15.23 8.30 -2.22
N HIS A 225 -15.17 8.00 -0.90
CA HIS A 225 -15.80 6.82 -0.28
C HIS A 225 -15.35 5.51 -0.92
N ASN A 226 -14.05 5.37 -1.18
CA ASN A 226 -13.41 4.17 -1.69
C ASN A 226 -13.30 3.09 -0.60
N ASN A 227 -14.41 2.79 0.07
CA ASN A 227 -14.46 1.83 1.17
C ASN A 227 -13.95 0.45 0.73
N LEU A 228 -13.23 -0.23 1.61
CA LEU A 228 -12.80 -1.60 1.39
C LEU A 228 -13.76 -2.56 2.09
N VAL A 229 -14.18 -3.57 1.35
CA VAL A 229 -14.99 -4.70 1.84
C VAL A 229 -14.23 -5.99 1.55
N LYS A 230 -14.66 -7.11 2.12
CA LYS A 230 -14.04 -8.40 1.79
C LYS A 230 -13.96 -8.59 0.27
N SER A 231 -12.82 -9.06 -0.22
CA SER A 231 -12.58 -9.25 -1.64
C SER A 231 -13.64 -10.16 -2.27
N PRO A 232 -14.18 -9.82 -3.44
CA PRO A 232 -14.95 -10.77 -4.23
C PRO A 232 -14.06 -11.93 -4.70
N VAL A 233 -14.63 -12.87 -5.42
CA VAL A 233 -13.88 -13.91 -6.13
C VAL A 233 -12.84 -13.27 -7.05
N ALA A 234 -11.63 -13.83 -7.02
CA ALA A 234 -10.51 -13.48 -7.88
C ALA A 234 -9.79 -14.75 -8.33
N HIS A 235 -8.81 -14.66 -9.21
CA HIS A 235 -8.17 -15.83 -9.82
C HIS A 235 -7.66 -16.84 -8.77
N TRP A 236 -6.84 -16.36 -7.82
CA TRP A 236 -6.31 -17.22 -6.73
C TRP A 236 -7.19 -17.25 -5.48
N LEU A 237 -8.20 -16.41 -5.40
CA LEU A 237 -9.15 -16.32 -4.29
C LEU A 237 -10.53 -16.81 -4.72
N THR A 238 -10.60 -18.10 -5.10
CA THR A 238 -11.74 -18.72 -5.79
C THR A 238 -13.06 -18.73 -5.01
N ASN A 239 -13.00 -18.58 -3.69
CA ASN A 239 -14.19 -18.44 -2.82
C ASN A 239 -14.41 -17.00 -2.33
N GLY A 240 -13.64 -16.04 -2.85
CA GLY A 240 -13.59 -14.69 -2.33
C GLY A 240 -12.88 -14.59 -0.99
N GLY A 241 -12.66 -13.36 -0.54
CA GLY A 241 -12.01 -13.06 0.74
C GLY A 241 -12.92 -13.31 1.95
N THR A 242 -12.30 -13.34 3.11
CA THR A 242 -12.98 -13.33 4.41
C THR A 242 -12.73 -12.01 5.13
N GLU A 243 -13.58 -11.71 6.09
CA GLU A 243 -13.43 -10.54 6.97
C GLU A 243 -12.40 -10.85 8.07
N ALA A 244 -11.56 -9.89 8.44
CA ALA A 244 -10.61 -10.02 9.54
C ALA A 244 -11.33 -10.12 10.89
N ASP A 245 -10.77 -10.89 11.82
CA ASP A 245 -11.23 -10.94 13.22
C ASP A 245 -11.04 -9.55 13.85
N ALA A 246 -12.13 -8.94 14.33
CA ALA A 246 -12.13 -7.59 14.89
C ALA A 246 -11.39 -7.49 16.24
N SER A 247 -11.11 -8.60 16.90
CA SER A 247 -10.35 -8.64 18.16
C SER A 247 -8.86 -8.91 17.97
N ALA A 248 -8.44 -9.26 16.74
CA ALA A 248 -7.05 -9.54 16.43
C ALA A 248 -6.24 -8.24 16.22
N GLY A 249 -4.90 -8.37 16.19
CA GLY A 249 -4.01 -7.24 15.92
C GLY A 249 -4.13 -6.10 16.94
N GLN A 250 -4.46 -6.42 18.19
CA GLN A 250 -4.58 -5.42 19.26
C GLN A 250 -3.21 -4.79 19.58
N ILE A 251 -3.18 -3.47 19.62
CA ILE A 251 -2.01 -2.66 20.00
C ILE A 251 -2.42 -1.47 20.85
N MET A 252 -1.43 -0.80 21.43
CA MET A 252 -1.58 0.52 22.04
C MET A 252 -1.10 1.60 21.09
N VAL A 253 -1.82 2.71 21.00
CA VAL A 253 -1.37 3.92 20.28
C VAL A 253 -1.76 5.13 21.11
N SER A 254 -0.77 5.88 21.60
CA SER A 254 -0.98 7.01 22.53
C SER A 254 -1.93 6.71 23.69
N GLY A 255 -1.76 5.55 24.34
CA GLY A 255 -2.60 5.12 25.45
C GLY A 255 -3.99 4.58 25.08
N HIS A 256 -4.34 4.54 23.80
CA HIS A 256 -5.60 3.96 23.31
C HIS A 256 -5.38 2.51 22.85
N VAL A 257 -6.23 1.60 23.31
CA VAL A 257 -6.31 0.25 22.72
C VAL A 257 -7.00 0.34 21.38
N VAL A 258 -6.36 -0.18 20.33
CA VAL A 258 -6.90 -0.24 18.96
C VAL A 258 -6.60 -1.59 18.34
N HIS A 259 -7.23 -1.91 17.20
CA HIS A 259 -7.06 -3.18 16.50
C HIS A 259 -6.65 -2.93 15.04
N GLY A 260 -5.90 -3.88 14.47
CA GLY A 260 -5.50 -3.86 13.05
C GLY A 260 -6.27 -4.86 12.20
N ILE A 261 -6.15 -4.76 10.90
CA ILE A 261 -6.55 -5.79 9.94
C ILE A 261 -5.49 -6.90 9.97
N TYR A 262 -5.84 -8.00 10.62
CA TYR A 262 -4.96 -9.14 10.87
C TYR A 262 -5.09 -10.17 9.75
N VAL A 263 -4.08 -10.28 8.89
CA VAL A 263 -4.02 -11.19 7.74
C VAL A 263 -3.12 -12.37 8.08
N THR A 264 -3.60 -13.59 7.83
CA THR A 264 -2.88 -14.86 8.12
C THR A 264 -2.60 -15.70 6.87
N GLY A 265 -2.59 -15.06 5.72
CA GLY A 265 -2.34 -15.73 4.44
C GLY A 265 -3.36 -16.82 4.13
N TYR A 266 -2.92 -17.88 3.50
CA TYR A 266 -3.76 -19.02 3.06
C TYR A 266 -4.64 -19.64 4.15
N SER A 267 -4.30 -19.45 5.42
CA SER A 267 -5.06 -20.06 6.51
C SER A 267 -6.40 -19.39 6.79
N SER A 268 -6.57 -18.13 6.40
CA SER A 268 -7.79 -17.35 6.69
C SER A 268 -8.43 -16.69 5.47
N ASN A 269 -7.71 -16.52 4.37
CA ASN A 269 -8.16 -15.78 3.18
C ASN A 269 -8.66 -14.35 3.50
N VAL A 270 -8.15 -13.71 4.55
CA VAL A 270 -8.49 -12.31 4.85
C VAL A 270 -7.97 -11.44 3.73
N ALA A 271 -8.86 -10.80 3.01
CA ALA A 271 -8.57 -9.95 1.87
C ALA A 271 -9.67 -8.91 1.69
N TYR A 272 -9.28 -7.67 1.43
CA TYR A 272 -10.21 -6.56 1.20
C TYR A 272 -9.96 -5.95 -0.18
N ARG A 273 -11.04 -5.48 -0.81
CA ARG A 273 -10.96 -4.92 -2.16
C ARG A 273 -12.10 -3.94 -2.46
N ASN A 274 -11.82 -2.99 -3.35
CA ASN A 274 -12.81 -2.16 -4.02
C ASN A 274 -12.45 -2.06 -5.51
N ASN A 275 -13.29 -2.61 -6.38
CA ASN A 275 -13.09 -2.58 -7.83
C ASN A 275 -13.74 -1.37 -8.52
N ALA A 276 -14.54 -0.58 -7.80
CA ALA A 276 -15.34 0.54 -8.33
C ALA A 276 -14.95 1.86 -7.65
N THR A 277 -13.68 2.21 -7.72
CA THR A 277 -13.11 3.36 -7.04
C THR A 277 -13.33 4.67 -7.80
N LYS A 278 -13.11 5.79 -7.10
CA LYS A 278 -13.13 7.15 -7.65
C LYS A 278 -11.78 7.83 -7.38
N GLY A 279 -11.27 8.57 -8.37
CA GLY A 279 -10.08 9.39 -8.21
C GLY A 279 -8.76 8.63 -8.06
N VAL A 280 -8.76 7.29 -8.10
CA VAL A 280 -7.56 6.46 -8.05
C VAL A 280 -6.87 6.48 -9.41
N ALA A 281 -5.55 6.49 -9.43
CA ALA A 281 -4.74 6.56 -10.64
C ALA A 281 -5.05 5.42 -11.61
N LYS A 282 -5.04 5.74 -12.91
CA LYS A 282 -5.23 4.79 -14.01
C LYS A 282 -4.20 5.02 -15.12
N GLY A 283 -3.86 3.95 -15.83
CA GLY A 283 -2.83 4.00 -16.86
C GLY A 283 -1.49 4.40 -16.25
N ASP A 284 -0.83 5.40 -16.83
CA ASP A 284 0.47 5.89 -16.37
C ASP A 284 0.39 7.12 -15.45
N GLN A 285 -0.75 7.35 -14.80
CA GLN A 285 -0.91 8.47 -13.86
C GLN A 285 -0.02 8.28 -12.62
N ALA A 286 0.51 9.38 -12.12
CA ALA A 286 1.32 9.37 -10.91
C ALA A 286 0.46 9.13 -9.67
N GLU A 287 0.95 8.26 -8.78
CA GLU A 287 0.37 8.01 -7.46
C GLU A 287 1.45 7.75 -6.42
N SER A 288 1.07 7.80 -5.16
CA SER A 288 1.89 7.34 -4.06
C SER A 288 1.01 6.72 -3.00
N MET A 289 1.58 5.81 -2.22
CA MET A 289 0.88 5.18 -1.11
C MET A 289 1.82 4.88 0.05
N TYR A 290 1.24 4.85 1.24
CA TYR A 290 1.92 4.32 2.41
C TYR A 290 1.01 3.39 3.19
N MET A 291 1.61 2.51 3.98
CA MET A 291 0.94 1.77 5.04
C MET A 291 1.79 1.71 6.31
N VAL A 292 1.11 1.68 7.46
CA VAL A 292 1.70 1.37 8.77
C VAL A 292 1.28 -0.04 9.14
N VAL A 293 2.25 -0.87 9.48
CA VAL A 293 2.07 -2.31 9.70
C VAL A 293 2.82 -2.79 10.93
N ASP A 294 2.44 -3.97 11.43
CA ASP A 294 3.23 -4.70 12.43
C ASP A 294 4.53 -5.18 11.80
N GLY A 295 5.65 -4.64 12.27
CA GLY A 295 6.98 -4.96 11.74
C GLY A 295 7.53 -6.31 12.20
N LYS A 296 6.82 -7.02 13.10
CA LYS A 296 7.18 -8.36 13.59
C LYS A 296 6.31 -9.46 12.98
N ARG A 297 5.22 -9.07 12.33
CA ARG A 297 4.30 -10.00 11.70
C ARG A 297 4.38 -9.91 10.19
N TYR A 298 5.05 -10.87 9.57
CA TYR A 298 5.29 -10.97 8.14
C TYR A 298 5.54 -12.42 7.74
N SER A 299 5.53 -12.73 6.46
CA SER A 299 5.88 -14.03 5.90
C SER A 299 6.69 -13.90 4.62
N ASP A 300 7.21 -15.03 4.16
CA ASP A 300 7.95 -15.18 2.90
C ASP A 300 7.05 -15.45 1.69
N GLN A 301 5.77 -15.11 1.82
CA GLN A 301 4.76 -15.33 0.79
C GLN A 301 4.22 -13.99 0.24
N CYS A 302 3.77 -14.00 -1.00
CA CYS A 302 2.98 -12.96 -1.62
C CYS A 302 1.48 -13.25 -1.39
N CYS A 303 0.61 -12.28 -1.13
CA CYS A 303 0.91 -10.87 -1.07
C CYS A 303 0.23 -10.27 0.17
N PHE A 304 0.98 -9.50 0.93
CA PHE A 304 0.43 -8.63 1.95
C PHE A 304 0.62 -7.19 1.48
N ASP A 305 -0.28 -6.78 0.57
CA ASP A 305 -0.20 -5.54 -0.18
C ASP A 305 -1.26 -4.54 0.23
N TYR A 306 -0.98 -3.26 -0.06
CA TYR A 306 -1.94 -2.18 -0.03
C TYR A 306 -1.68 -1.25 -1.22
N GLY A 307 -2.67 -1.06 -2.10
CA GLY A 307 -2.50 -0.15 -3.24
C GLY A 307 -3.43 -0.40 -4.41
N ASN A 308 -2.99 0.03 -5.58
CA ASN A 308 -3.70 -0.03 -6.85
C ASN A 308 -3.56 -1.40 -7.50
N ALA A 309 -4.65 -1.93 -8.03
CA ALA A 309 -4.68 -3.25 -8.67
C ALA A 309 -5.66 -3.30 -9.84
N GLU A 310 -5.72 -4.46 -10.50
CA GLU A 310 -6.67 -4.77 -11.55
C GLU A 310 -8.10 -4.74 -11.02
N THR A 311 -9.03 -4.31 -11.87
CA THR A 311 -10.46 -4.27 -11.50
C THR A 311 -11.17 -5.61 -11.69
N THR A 312 -10.55 -6.56 -12.40
CA THR A 312 -11.14 -7.87 -12.71
C THR A 312 -10.80 -8.95 -11.68
N GLY A 313 -9.72 -8.78 -10.91
CA GLY A 313 -9.19 -9.81 -10.02
C GLY A 313 -8.46 -10.93 -10.75
N ASN A 314 -7.92 -10.65 -11.94
CA ASN A 314 -7.05 -11.54 -12.70
C ASN A 314 -5.71 -10.86 -12.95
N ASP A 315 -4.66 -11.66 -13.15
CA ASP A 315 -3.40 -11.17 -13.71
C ASP A 315 -3.66 -10.68 -15.14
N GLU A 316 -3.47 -9.39 -15.38
CA GLU A 316 -3.60 -8.75 -16.69
C GLU A 316 -2.24 -8.29 -17.25
N GLY A 317 -1.16 -8.75 -16.60
CA GLY A 317 0.21 -8.61 -17.06
C GLY A 317 0.98 -7.48 -16.39
N ASN A 318 2.24 -7.42 -16.72
CA ASN A 318 3.21 -6.52 -16.10
C ASN A 318 2.75 -5.05 -16.08
N GLY A 319 2.83 -4.43 -14.91
CA GLY A 319 2.54 -3.01 -14.72
C GLY A 319 1.05 -2.66 -14.63
N THR A 320 0.16 -3.63 -14.48
CA THR A 320 -1.29 -3.41 -14.32
C THR A 320 -1.68 -3.07 -12.89
N MET A 321 -0.81 -3.36 -11.93
CA MET A 321 -0.95 -2.92 -10.55
C MET A 321 0.26 -2.13 -10.05
N GLU A 322 0.07 -1.42 -8.94
CA GLU A 322 1.11 -0.75 -8.17
C GLU A 322 0.67 -0.73 -6.71
N ALA A 323 1.19 -1.66 -5.92
CA ALA A 323 0.87 -1.76 -4.50
C ALA A 323 2.14 -1.87 -3.65
N VAL A 324 2.11 -1.27 -2.46
CA VAL A 324 3.21 -1.43 -1.52
C VAL A 324 3.09 -2.76 -0.82
N TYR A 325 4.16 -3.56 -0.87
CA TYR A 325 4.33 -4.85 -0.21
C TYR A 325 5.22 -4.71 1.03
N PHE A 326 4.90 -5.48 2.08
CA PHE A 326 5.74 -5.63 3.25
C PHE A 326 5.85 -7.10 3.67
N GLY A 327 7.06 -7.66 3.63
CA GLY A 327 7.31 -9.05 3.96
C GLY A 327 8.74 -9.47 3.63
N ASN A 328 9.02 -10.77 3.67
CA ASN A 328 10.34 -11.29 3.35
C ASN A 328 10.34 -12.30 2.20
N ASP A 329 9.39 -12.16 1.26
CA ASP A 329 9.39 -12.93 0.01
C ASP A 329 10.67 -12.70 -0.79
N ILE A 330 11.25 -13.79 -1.29
CA ILE A 330 12.42 -13.79 -2.18
C ILE A 330 12.12 -14.40 -3.55
N THR A 331 10.99 -15.06 -3.67
CA THR A 331 10.62 -15.81 -4.89
C THR A 331 10.30 -14.86 -6.03
N TRP A 332 9.58 -13.78 -5.74
CA TRP A 332 9.08 -12.83 -6.70
C TRP A 332 9.99 -11.59 -6.90
N GLY A 333 11.00 -11.36 -6.06
CA GLY A 333 11.78 -10.13 -6.14
C GLY A 333 13.19 -10.17 -5.55
N GLY A 334 13.70 -11.37 -5.27
CA GLY A 334 15.03 -11.54 -4.71
C GLY A 334 15.16 -11.16 -3.24
N LYS A 335 16.36 -11.34 -2.70
CA LYS A 335 16.69 -11.13 -1.28
C LYS A 335 17.26 -9.74 -1.04
N GLY A 336 16.66 -8.97 -0.14
CA GLY A 336 17.24 -7.74 0.39
C GLY A 336 18.38 -7.99 1.38
N GLN A 337 18.90 -6.92 1.97
CA GLN A 337 19.90 -6.99 3.03
C GLN A 337 19.26 -7.52 4.31
N GLY A 338 19.96 -8.41 5.02
CA GLY A 338 19.47 -9.03 6.25
C GLY A 338 18.49 -10.17 5.98
N ASN A 339 17.54 -10.37 6.90
CA ASN A 339 16.54 -11.45 6.82
C ASN A 339 15.12 -10.95 6.50
N GLY A 340 14.96 -9.68 6.18
CA GLY A 340 13.66 -9.04 6.03
C GLY A 340 13.06 -8.66 7.40
N PRO A 341 11.81 -8.20 7.45
CA PRO A 341 11.01 -7.88 6.27
C PRO A 341 11.57 -6.67 5.50
N TRP A 342 11.16 -6.56 4.24
CA TRP A 342 11.51 -5.47 3.33
C TRP A 342 10.26 -4.79 2.80
N VAL A 343 10.41 -3.51 2.41
CA VAL A 343 9.45 -2.82 1.57
C VAL A 343 9.76 -3.17 0.11
N ALA A 344 8.72 -3.46 -0.65
CA ALA A 344 8.81 -3.71 -2.08
C ALA A 344 7.58 -3.14 -2.80
N ALA A 345 7.65 -3.09 -4.13
CA ALA A 345 6.52 -2.78 -4.99
C ALA A 345 6.00 -4.06 -5.63
N ASP A 346 4.74 -4.40 -5.41
CA ASP A 346 4.05 -5.35 -6.27
C ASP A 346 3.54 -4.60 -7.50
N LEU A 347 4.09 -4.97 -8.65
CA LEU A 347 3.82 -4.33 -9.94
C LEU A 347 3.15 -5.30 -10.93
N GLU A 348 2.56 -6.36 -10.43
CA GLU A 348 2.15 -7.58 -11.12
C GLU A 348 3.35 -8.41 -11.62
N ASN A 349 3.27 -9.72 -11.48
CA ASN A 349 4.34 -10.66 -11.85
C ASN A 349 5.71 -10.40 -11.18
N GLY A 350 5.73 -9.69 -10.06
CA GLY A 350 6.93 -9.46 -9.27
C GLY A 350 6.75 -8.49 -8.11
N VAL A 351 7.39 -8.84 -6.99
CA VAL A 351 7.49 -8.01 -5.77
C VAL A 351 8.86 -7.36 -5.75
N PHE A 352 8.99 -6.25 -6.47
CA PHE A 352 10.26 -5.63 -6.84
C PHE A 352 10.83 -4.78 -5.70
N LYS A 353 12.13 -4.93 -5.49
CA LYS A 353 12.94 -4.13 -4.57
C LYS A 353 13.97 -3.26 -5.31
N CYS A 354 14.03 -3.40 -6.66
CA CYS A 354 14.87 -2.65 -7.60
C CYS A 354 14.37 -2.89 -9.03
N ASP A 355 15.12 -2.43 -10.04
CA ASP A 355 14.82 -2.63 -11.48
C ASP A 355 14.92 -4.08 -11.98
N LYS A 356 15.17 -5.02 -11.09
CA LYS A 356 15.31 -6.45 -11.39
C LYS A 356 14.46 -7.27 -10.42
N GLY A 357 14.06 -8.44 -10.89
CA GLY A 357 13.23 -9.35 -10.09
C GLY A 357 12.21 -10.05 -10.98
N GLY A 358 11.07 -10.38 -10.39
CA GLY A 358 10.02 -11.20 -10.97
C GLY A 358 10.09 -12.63 -10.50
N TRP A 359 9.22 -13.47 -11.03
CA TRP A 359 9.11 -14.87 -10.66
C TRP A 359 10.46 -15.61 -10.65
N GLN A 360 10.71 -16.37 -9.60
CA GLN A 360 11.94 -17.17 -9.39
C GLN A 360 13.23 -16.34 -9.28
N SER A 361 13.19 -15.19 -8.66
CA SER A 361 14.35 -14.32 -8.47
C SER A 361 15.14 -14.58 -7.17
N GLN A 362 15.02 -15.76 -6.55
CA GLN A 362 15.61 -16.08 -5.24
C GLN A 362 17.13 -15.84 -5.16
N SER A 363 17.84 -16.01 -6.27
CA SER A 363 19.29 -15.78 -6.36
C SER A 363 19.67 -14.30 -6.50
N LEU A 364 18.70 -13.41 -6.75
CA LEU A 364 18.95 -11.98 -6.87
C LEU A 364 19.25 -11.38 -5.49
N SER A 365 20.36 -10.64 -5.39
CA SER A 365 20.71 -9.86 -4.20
C SER A 365 20.37 -8.38 -4.42
N VAL A 366 19.67 -7.77 -3.46
CA VAL A 366 19.25 -6.36 -3.48
C VAL A 366 19.71 -5.66 -2.21
N PRO A 367 20.99 -5.27 -2.11
CA PRO A 367 21.56 -4.71 -0.87
C PRO A 367 20.93 -3.39 -0.40
N SER A 368 20.32 -2.63 -1.32
CA SER A 368 19.61 -1.39 -1.01
C SER A 368 18.33 -1.62 -0.22
N ALA A 369 17.65 -2.74 -0.42
CA ALA A 369 16.46 -3.12 0.32
C ALA A 369 16.85 -3.60 1.73
N LYS A 370 16.89 -2.69 2.69
CA LYS A 370 17.27 -2.97 4.08
C LYS A 370 16.12 -3.59 4.85
N SER A 371 16.42 -4.55 5.72
CA SER A 371 15.44 -5.10 6.68
C SER A 371 14.94 -4.01 7.63
N ILE A 372 13.63 -3.98 7.88
CA ILE A 372 13.02 -3.15 8.92
C ILE A 372 12.77 -4.03 10.14
N THR A 373 13.55 -3.80 11.21
CA THR A 373 13.48 -4.61 12.44
C THR A 373 12.67 -3.93 13.55
N ALA A 374 12.00 -2.84 13.27
CA ALA A 374 11.11 -2.13 14.18
C ALA A 374 9.90 -2.97 14.61
N SER A 375 9.21 -2.60 15.70
CA SER A 375 7.95 -3.24 16.09
C SER A 375 6.80 -2.80 15.20
N PHE A 376 6.83 -1.55 14.75
CA PHE A 376 5.88 -1.01 13.78
C PHE A 376 6.67 -0.39 12.63
N ALA A 377 6.26 -0.68 11.41
CA ALA A 377 6.96 -0.23 10.21
C ALA A 377 6.08 0.69 9.37
N VAL A 378 6.71 1.68 8.75
CA VAL A 378 6.15 2.46 7.66
C VAL A 378 6.72 1.94 6.36
N ALA A 379 5.87 1.62 5.41
CA ALA A 379 6.22 1.24 4.05
C ALA A 379 5.62 2.25 3.08
N VAL A 380 6.42 2.76 2.14
CA VAL A 380 6.02 3.77 1.16
C VAL A 380 6.42 3.33 -0.24
N LEU A 381 5.50 3.48 -1.17
CA LEU A 381 5.73 3.35 -2.60
C LEU A 381 5.30 4.63 -3.31
N LYS A 382 6.17 5.17 -4.16
CA LYS A 382 5.91 6.33 -5.01
C LYS A 382 6.07 5.92 -6.46
N GLY A 383 5.03 6.12 -7.26
CA GLY A 383 5.00 5.78 -8.67
C GLY A 383 4.68 7.00 -9.53
N PRO A 384 5.65 7.87 -9.86
CA PRO A 384 5.45 8.93 -10.86
C PRO A 384 5.07 8.34 -12.22
N SER A 385 4.55 9.18 -13.12
CA SER A 385 4.37 8.78 -14.51
C SER A 385 5.73 8.47 -15.15
N GLY A 386 5.75 7.53 -16.09
CA GLY A 386 6.95 7.12 -16.82
C GLY A 386 7.76 6.04 -16.11
N ASN A 387 9.05 5.93 -16.47
CA ASN A 387 9.90 4.81 -16.09
C ASN A 387 10.64 5.06 -14.77
N HIS A 388 9.90 5.28 -13.68
CA HIS A 388 10.50 5.52 -12.37
C HIS A 388 9.59 5.02 -11.23
N TYR A 389 10.18 4.59 -10.11
CA TYR A 389 9.49 4.38 -8.85
C TYR A 389 10.46 4.47 -7.66
N THR A 390 9.91 4.79 -6.49
CA THR A 390 10.69 4.94 -5.26
C THR A 390 10.09 4.10 -4.15
N LEU A 391 10.94 3.40 -3.40
CA LEU A 391 10.57 2.68 -2.18
C LEU A 391 11.25 3.33 -0.98
N LYS A 392 10.47 3.59 0.05
CA LYS A 392 10.99 4.05 1.34
C LYS A 392 10.42 3.21 2.47
N GLY A 393 11.16 3.14 3.56
CA GLY A 393 10.68 2.46 4.76
C GLY A 393 11.35 3.01 6.02
N GLY A 394 10.68 2.83 7.15
CA GLY A 394 11.16 3.33 8.44
C GLY A 394 10.44 2.71 9.62
N ASP A 395 10.91 3.07 10.80
CA ASP A 395 10.28 2.75 12.07
C ASP A 395 9.12 3.72 12.32
N ALA A 396 7.92 3.23 12.55
CA ALA A 396 6.76 4.05 12.86
C ALA A 396 6.80 4.70 14.26
N GLN A 397 7.79 4.35 15.08
CA GLN A 397 7.95 4.84 16.46
C GLN A 397 9.04 5.90 16.58
N SER A 398 9.97 5.97 15.63
CA SER A 398 11.13 6.87 15.72
C SER A 398 11.89 7.01 14.41
N GLY A 399 12.86 7.93 14.39
CA GLY A 399 13.82 8.05 13.30
C GLY A 399 13.25 8.77 12.07
N VAL A 400 13.72 8.36 10.89
CA VAL A 400 13.37 8.95 9.59
C VAL A 400 13.14 7.84 8.56
N LEU A 401 12.47 8.16 7.45
CA LEU A 401 12.36 7.26 6.32
C LEU A 401 13.72 7.05 5.66
N THR A 402 13.99 5.81 5.29
CA THR A 402 15.16 5.44 4.48
C THR A 402 14.69 5.12 3.06
N THR A 403 15.29 5.75 2.06
CA THR A 403 15.11 5.36 0.66
C THR A 403 15.80 4.02 0.43
N MET A 404 15.03 3.02 -0.01
CA MET A 404 15.50 1.66 -0.27
C MET A 404 15.71 1.42 -1.76
N TRP A 405 14.95 2.11 -2.59
CA TRP A 405 15.10 2.15 -4.03
C TRP A 405 14.60 3.48 -4.56
N ASP A 406 15.33 4.06 -5.49
CA ASP A 406 14.94 5.23 -6.25
C ASP A 406 15.53 5.09 -7.64
N GLY A 407 14.70 4.72 -8.62
CA GLY A 407 15.23 4.38 -9.94
C GLY A 407 14.18 3.87 -10.91
N VAL A 408 14.68 3.34 -12.03
CA VAL A 408 13.83 2.88 -13.12
C VAL A 408 12.99 1.67 -12.72
N ARG A 409 11.84 1.53 -13.36
CA ARG A 409 10.99 0.34 -13.26
C ARG A 409 11.68 -0.86 -13.90
N PRO A 410 11.26 -2.08 -13.54
CA PRO A 410 11.73 -3.27 -14.21
C PRO A 410 11.54 -3.18 -15.72
N SER A 411 12.45 -3.79 -16.48
CA SER A 411 12.30 -3.91 -17.93
C SER A 411 11.11 -4.82 -18.29
N SER A 412 10.68 -4.82 -19.57
CA SER A 412 9.67 -5.77 -20.07
C SER A 412 8.23 -5.54 -19.63
N GLY A 413 7.70 -4.34 -19.88
CA GLY A 413 6.27 -4.08 -19.83
C GLY A 413 5.76 -3.37 -18.56
N TYR A 414 6.66 -3.00 -17.63
CA TYR A 414 6.29 -2.24 -16.42
C TYR A 414 6.26 -0.73 -16.62
N SER A 415 6.72 -0.24 -17.78
CA SER A 415 6.65 1.18 -18.16
C SER A 415 6.22 1.30 -19.62
N PRO A 416 5.23 2.18 -19.96
CA PRO A 416 4.39 2.90 -19.02
C PRO A 416 3.51 1.97 -18.17
N LYS A 417 3.09 2.45 -17.00
CA LYS A 417 2.11 1.75 -16.15
C LYS A 417 0.77 1.57 -16.87
N LYS A 418 0.03 0.55 -16.47
CA LYS A 418 -1.30 0.22 -17.02
C LYS A 418 -2.33 0.07 -15.89
N LEU A 419 -2.21 0.93 -14.87
CA LEU A 419 -3.03 0.88 -13.66
C LEU A 419 -4.51 0.88 -13.97
N GLN A 420 -5.31 0.13 -13.21
CA GLN A 420 -6.75 0.03 -13.43
C GLN A 420 -7.58 0.71 -12.35
N GLY A 421 -7.01 0.94 -11.18
CA GLY A 421 -7.60 1.76 -10.14
C GLY A 421 -8.47 0.99 -9.15
N ALA A 422 -8.44 -0.33 -9.06
CA ALA A 422 -8.97 -1.02 -7.88
C ALA A 422 -8.06 -0.74 -6.68
N ILE A 423 -8.60 -0.86 -5.47
CA ILE A 423 -7.79 -0.81 -4.24
C ILE A 423 -7.86 -2.16 -3.55
N ILE A 424 -6.71 -2.68 -3.14
CA ILE A 424 -6.57 -3.93 -2.41
C ILE A 424 -5.91 -3.72 -1.05
N LEU A 425 -6.16 -4.65 -0.12
CA LEU A 425 -5.48 -4.77 1.15
C LEU A 425 -5.39 -6.25 1.56
N GLY A 426 -4.16 -6.72 1.84
CA GLY A 426 -3.89 -8.07 2.33
C GLY A 426 -3.99 -9.16 1.27
N THR A 427 -3.89 -8.80 0.01
CA THR A 427 -3.95 -9.70 -1.16
C THR A 427 -3.28 -9.05 -2.35
N GLY A 428 -2.85 -9.82 -3.33
CA GLY A 428 -2.42 -9.32 -4.64
C GLY A 428 -3.59 -8.94 -5.55
N GLY A 429 -3.28 -8.37 -6.70
CA GLY A 429 -4.26 -7.94 -7.70
C GLY A 429 -5.11 -9.06 -8.26
N ASP A 430 -4.51 -10.20 -8.49
CA ASP A 430 -5.12 -11.45 -8.97
C ASP A 430 -5.74 -12.31 -7.85
N GLY A 431 -5.72 -11.83 -6.60
CA GLY A 431 -6.23 -12.55 -5.45
C GLY A 431 -5.22 -13.47 -4.78
N SER A 432 -3.93 -13.43 -5.14
CA SER A 432 -2.87 -14.14 -4.41
C SER A 432 -2.87 -13.68 -2.96
N ASN A 433 -2.98 -14.63 -2.01
CA ASN A 433 -3.28 -14.35 -0.60
C ASN A 433 -2.46 -15.25 0.32
N GLY A 434 -1.15 -15.39 0.05
CA GLY A 434 -0.25 -16.15 0.92
C GLY A 434 0.41 -15.31 2.01
N GLY A 435 0.43 -14.00 1.83
CA GLY A 435 1.11 -13.06 2.72
C GLY A 435 0.48 -12.97 4.11
N THR A 436 1.32 -12.74 5.11
CA THR A 436 0.91 -12.54 6.51
C THR A 436 1.30 -11.14 6.95
N GLY A 437 0.44 -10.44 7.67
CA GLY A 437 0.70 -9.11 8.20
C GLY A 437 -0.41 -8.58 9.08
N THR A 438 -0.21 -7.39 9.63
CA THR A 438 -1.25 -6.61 10.30
C THR A 438 -1.18 -5.18 9.82
N PHE A 439 -2.22 -4.70 9.18
CA PHE A 439 -2.36 -3.33 8.70
C PHE A 439 -3.07 -2.48 9.75
N PHE A 440 -2.59 -1.26 9.96
CA PHE A 440 -3.17 -0.29 10.91
C PHE A 440 -3.74 0.94 10.23
N GLU A 441 -2.99 1.58 9.36
CA GLU A 441 -3.43 2.72 8.55
C GLU A 441 -2.66 2.79 7.24
N GLY A 442 -3.25 3.43 6.24
CA GLY A 442 -2.61 3.74 4.97
C GLY A 442 -3.42 4.73 4.15
N ALA A 443 -2.76 5.40 3.24
CA ALA A 443 -3.41 6.29 2.30
C ALA A 443 -2.78 6.19 0.91
N MET A 444 -3.59 6.50 -0.09
CA MET A 444 -3.18 6.63 -1.49
C MET A 444 -3.43 8.06 -1.96
N THR A 445 -2.52 8.60 -2.74
CA THR A 445 -2.61 9.97 -3.27
C THR A 445 -2.63 9.98 -4.79
N MET A 446 -3.20 11.03 -5.37
CA MET A 446 -2.89 11.40 -6.75
C MET A 446 -1.62 12.24 -6.76
N GLY A 447 -0.72 11.94 -7.72
CA GLY A 447 0.54 12.65 -7.87
C GLY A 447 1.68 12.01 -7.07
N ASN A 448 2.86 12.60 -7.19
CA ASN A 448 4.09 12.16 -6.56
C ASN A 448 4.52 13.18 -5.51
N PRO A 449 4.27 12.97 -4.21
CA PRO A 449 4.67 13.89 -3.16
C PRO A 449 6.20 14.07 -3.13
N SER A 450 6.66 15.21 -2.65
CA SER A 450 8.09 15.45 -2.43
C SER A 450 8.63 14.64 -1.26
N ASP A 451 9.94 14.45 -1.20
CA ASP A 451 10.59 13.78 -0.07
C ASP A 451 10.34 14.51 1.25
N ALA A 452 10.33 15.85 1.22
CA ALA A 452 9.97 16.66 2.39
C ALA A 452 8.53 16.40 2.85
N THR A 453 7.61 16.10 1.93
CA THR A 453 6.25 15.69 2.28
C THR A 453 6.24 14.31 2.93
N ASP A 454 6.99 13.36 2.40
CA ASP A 454 7.13 12.02 2.99
C ASP A 454 7.69 12.09 4.41
N ASP A 455 8.68 12.96 4.65
CA ASP A 455 9.26 13.19 5.99
C ASP A 455 8.23 13.77 6.97
N LEU A 456 7.38 14.69 6.53
CA LEU A 456 6.27 15.22 7.34
C LEU A 456 5.22 14.13 7.65
N ILE A 457 4.89 13.27 6.69
CA ILE A 457 4.00 12.13 6.90
C ILE A 457 4.60 11.18 7.93
N HIS A 458 5.88 10.84 7.79
CA HIS A 458 6.55 9.97 8.74
C HIS A 458 6.59 10.57 10.15
N ALA A 459 6.93 11.86 10.27
CA ALA A 459 6.91 12.55 11.55
C ALA A 459 5.50 12.55 12.21
N ASN A 460 4.44 12.68 11.40
CA ASN A 460 3.07 12.58 11.86
C ASN A 460 2.72 11.17 12.36
N ILE A 461 3.20 10.13 11.66
CA ILE A 461 3.03 8.72 12.08
C ILE A 461 3.76 8.46 13.40
N VAL A 462 5.01 8.93 13.53
CA VAL A 462 5.78 8.82 14.79
C VAL A 462 5.06 9.53 15.93
N ALA A 463 4.52 10.73 15.69
CA ALA A 463 3.76 11.49 16.68
C ALA A 463 2.44 10.82 17.09
N ALA A 464 1.90 9.90 16.29
CA ALA A 464 0.72 9.11 16.66
C ALA A 464 0.99 8.15 17.83
N GLY A 465 2.25 7.78 18.11
CA GLY A 465 2.64 7.02 19.31
C GLY A 465 2.29 5.54 19.25
N TYR A 466 2.59 4.86 18.15
CA TYR A 466 2.45 3.41 18.03
C TYR A 466 3.26 2.67 19.11
N GLY A 467 2.62 1.74 19.82
CA GLY A 467 3.22 0.94 20.89
C GLY A 467 3.36 1.64 22.26
N HIS A 468 2.75 2.80 22.44
CA HIS A 468 2.79 3.59 23.67
C HIS A 468 1.41 3.88 24.23
#